data_2c449d31a1fd2bfe506b9cf6b82134b3
#
_entry.id   2c449d31a1fd2bfe506b9cf6b82134b3
#
_cell.length_a   1.000
_cell.length_b   1.000
_cell.length_c   1.000
_cell.angle_alpha   90.00
_cell.angle_beta   90.00
_cell.angle_gamma   90.00
#
_symmetry.space_group_name_H-M   'P 1'
#
loop_
_entity.id
_entity.type
_entity.pdbx_description
1 polymer ?
#
loop_
_entity_poly.entity_id
_entity_poly.type
_entity_poly.pdbx_seq_one_letter_code
_entity_poly.pdbx_strand_id
1 'polypeptide(L)'
;MARTIAYWVTTGLIAASALLALSYLSGSPQVVQGFNHLGYPQQLRIILGIAKPLAAITLVVPGFVRLKEWAYAGLTFAWTCAFFAHYLAKDGPEAFFPVLLLVLLAVSYLTRPASRQWQAKAVAA
;
A
#
# COMPACT_ATOMS: atom_id res chain seq x y z
N MET A 1 18.29 -16.75 0.07
CA MET A 1 18.98 -15.45 -0.03
C MET A 1 18.24 -14.51 -0.99
N ALA A 2 18.10 -14.88 -2.26
CA ALA A 2 17.42 -14.00 -3.24
C ALA A 2 15.97 -13.67 -2.84
N ARG A 3 15.23 -14.65 -2.34
CA ARG A 3 13.85 -14.46 -1.90
C ARG A 3 13.75 -13.46 -0.74
N THR A 4 14.64 -13.55 0.24
CA THR A 4 14.67 -12.63 1.38
C THR A 4 15.01 -11.22 0.94
N ILE A 5 15.98 -11.08 0.03
CA ILE A 5 16.35 -9.77 -0.54
C ILE A 5 15.17 -9.17 -1.30
N ALA A 6 14.51 -9.97 -2.16
CA ALA A 6 13.35 -9.52 -2.90
C ALA A 6 12.23 -9.05 -1.96
N TYR A 7 11.98 -9.80 -0.88
CA TYR A 7 10.99 -9.42 0.11
C TYR A 7 11.30 -8.06 0.74
N TRP A 8 12.52 -7.87 1.25
CA TRP A 8 12.85 -6.65 1.97
C TRP A 8 12.98 -5.44 1.06
N VAL A 9 13.49 -5.62 -0.16
CA VAL A 9 13.56 -4.52 -1.14
C VAL A 9 12.15 -4.07 -1.52
N THR A 10 11.27 -5.00 -1.89
CA THR A 10 9.90 -4.65 -2.28
C THR A 10 9.11 -4.11 -1.10
N THR A 11 9.22 -4.74 0.07
CA THR A 11 8.53 -4.27 1.28
C THR A 11 9.00 -2.87 1.67
N GLY A 12 10.30 -2.61 1.60
CA GLY A 12 10.84 -1.28 1.88
C GLY A 12 10.30 -0.22 0.93
N LEU A 13 10.24 -0.52 -0.36
CA LEU A 13 9.73 0.41 -1.37
C LEU A 13 8.24 0.70 -1.18
N ILE A 14 7.43 -0.34 -0.96
CA ILE A 14 5.99 -0.13 -0.76
C ILE A 14 5.70 0.56 0.57
N ALA A 15 6.45 0.25 1.63
CA ALA A 15 6.30 0.91 2.92
C ALA A 15 6.67 2.39 2.81
N ALA A 16 7.77 2.71 2.14
CA ALA A 16 8.17 4.11 1.92
C ALA A 16 7.09 4.86 1.15
N SER A 17 6.54 4.26 0.08
CA SER A 17 5.46 4.86 -0.71
C SER A 17 4.21 5.09 0.15
N ALA A 18 3.86 4.13 0.99
CA ALA A 18 2.69 4.26 1.86
C ALA A 18 2.91 5.33 2.95
N LEU A 19 4.14 5.45 3.47
CA LEU A 19 4.47 6.49 4.46
C LEU A 19 4.39 7.89 3.87
N LEU A 20 4.66 8.06 2.57
CA LEU A 20 4.50 9.36 1.92
C LEU A 20 3.07 9.89 2.00
N ALA A 21 2.09 9.02 2.24
CA ALA A 21 0.71 9.44 2.46
C ALA A 21 0.53 10.32 3.70
N LEU A 22 1.50 10.37 4.61
CA LEU A 22 1.47 11.35 5.71
C LEU A 22 1.37 12.78 5.18
N SER A 23 1.92 13.06 4.00
CA SER A 23 1.80 14.38 3.37
C SER A 23 0.36 14.76 3.08
N TYR A 24 -0.54 13.78 2.95
CA TYR A 24 -1.96 14.05 2.71
C TYR A 24 -2.60 14.81 3.88
N LEU A 25 -2.08 14.63 5.09
CA LEU A 25 -2.58 15.31 6.29
C LEU A 25 -2.16 16.78 6.34
N SER A 26 -1.17 17.18 5.53
CA SER A 26 -0.67 18.55 5.53
C SER A 26 -1.70 19.58 5.07
N GLY A 27 -2.65 19.15 4.22
CA GLY A 27 -3.63 20.07 3.64
C GLY A 27 -3.02 21.09 2.68
N SER A 28 -1.79 20.86 2.19
CA SER A 28 -1.16 21.76 1.24
C SER A 28 -2.01 21.89 -0.04
N PRO A 29 -1.95 23.05 -0.73
CA PRO A 29 -2.75 23.25 -1.94
C PRO A 29 -2.51 22.19 -3.01
N GLN A 30 -1.27 21.72 -3.17
CA GLN A 30 -0.94 20.68 -4.16
C GLN A 30 -1.62 19.37 -3.86
N VAL A 31 -1.63 18.97 -2.58
CA VAL A 31 -2.28 17.71 -2.14
C VAL A 31 -3.79 17.82 -2.28
N VAL A 32 -4.38 18.93 -1.82
CA VAL A 32 -5.82 19.16 -1.92
C VAL A 32 -6.27 19.14 -3.38
N GLN A 33 -5.55 19.84 -4.25
CA GLN A 33 -5.86 19.88 -5.68
C GLN A 33 -5.69 18.53 -6.34
N GLY A 34 -4.68 17.75 -5.94
CA GLY A 34 -4.46 16.40 -6.45
C GLY A 34 -5.66 15.50 -6.18
N PHE A 35 -6.21 15.53 -4.98
CA PHE A 35 -7.39 14.75 -4.64
C PHE A 35 -8.62 15.24 -5.39
N ASN A 36 -8.81 16.56 -5.50
CA ASN A 36 -9.89 17.12 -6.29
C ASN A 36 -9.80 16.73 -7.76
N HIS A 37 -8.59 16.73 -8.33
CA HIS A 37 -8.36 16.31 -9.71
C HIS A 37 -8.80 14.86 -9.95
N LEU A 38 -8.58 13.97 -8.97
CA LEU A 38 -8.98 12.58 -9.08
C LEU A 38 -10.46 12.35 -8.76
N GLY A 39 -11.18 13.39 -8.35
CA GLY A 39 -12.57 13.27 -7.94
C GLY A 39 -12.74 12.68 -6.54
N TYR A 40 -11.69 12.62 -5.74
CA TYR A 40 -11.75 12.09 -4.40
C TYR A 40 -12.19 13.17 -3.40
N PRO A 41 -13.07 12.82 -2.44
CA PRO A 41 -13.46 13.77 -1.39
C PRO A 41 -12.28 14.01 -0.42
N GLN A 42 -12.29 15.17 0.23
CA GLN A 42 -11.22 15.52 1.17
C GLN A 42 -11.19 14.61 2.40
N GLN A 43 -12.33 14.03 2.81
CA GLN A 43 -12.37 13.04 3.87
C GLN A 43 -11.51 11.82 3.51
N LEU A 44 -11.55 11.38 2.26
CA LEU A 44 -10.74 10.24 1.82
C LEU A 44 -9.24 10.58 1.90
N ARG A 45 -8.86 11.81 1.62
CA ARG A 45 -7.49 12.29 1.78
C ARG A 45 -6.99 12.05 3.21
N ILE A 46 -7.79 12.45 4.18
CA ILE A 46 -7.44 12.29 5.59
C ILE A 46 -7.40 10.80 5.97
N ILE A 47 -8.41 10.04 5.55
CA ILE A 47 -8.49 8.59 5.82
C ILE A 47 -7.24 7.87 5.29
N LEU A 48 -6.87 8.12 4.04
CA LEU A 48 -5.70 7.50 3.42
C LEU A 48 -4.40 7.98 4.06
N GLY A 49 -4.34 9.25 4.47
CA GLY A 49 -3.19 9.82 5.17
C GLY A 49 -2.92 9.17 6.52
N ILE A 50 -3.93 8.56 7.11
CA ILE A 50 -3.80 7.80 8.36
C ILE A 50 -3.62 6.30 8.05
N ALA A 51 -4.45 5.74 7.19
CA ALA A 51 -4.51 4.30 6.95
C ALA A 51 -3.25 3.76 6.27
N LYS A 52 -2.72 4.48 5.27
CA LYS A 52 -1.54 4.00 4.53
C LYS A 52 -0.27 3.98 5.39
N PRO A 53 0.04 5.01 6.20
CA PRO A 53 1.17 4.91 7.13
C PRO A 53 1.01 3.79 8.16
N LEU A 54 -0.20 3.56 8.66
CA LEU A 54 -0.45 2.45 9.58
C LEU A 54 -0.20 1.11 8.89
N ALA A 55 -0.59 0.96 7.64
CA ALA A 55 -0.30 -0.23 6.85
C ALA A 55 1.21 -0.43 6.68
N ALA A 56 1.94 0.65 6.38
CA ALA A 56 3.40 0.60 6.24
C ALA A 56 4.07 0.11 7.52
N ILE A 57 3.68 0.66 8.66
CA ILE A 57 4.22 0.26 9.95
C ILE A 57 3.91 -1.22 10.20
N THR A 58 2.67 -1.63 9.94
CA THR A 58 2.23 -3.02 10.14
C THR A 58 3.06 -4.00 9.30
N LEU A 59 3.42 -3.63 8.06
CA LEU A 59 4.21 -4.49 7.20
C LEU A 59 5.66 -4.64 7.69
N VAL A 60 6.22 -3.62 8.32
CA VAL A 60 7.62 -3.61 8.71
C VAL A 60 7.86 -4.26 10.08
N VAL A 61 6.97 -4.02 11.05
CA VAL A 61 7.15 -4.55 12.41
C VAL A 61 7.06 -6.08 12.44
N PRO A 62 7.78 -6.75 13.35
CA PRO A 62 7.64 -8.19 13.52
C PRO A 62 6.29 -8.55 14.15
N GLY A 63 5.81 -9.75 13.90
CA GLY A 63 4.53 -10.22 14.43
C GLY A 63 3.32 -9.67 13.68
N PHE A 64 2.17 -9.69 14.30
CA PHE A 64 0.91 -9.16 13.75
C PHE A 64 0.59 -9.69 12.36
N VAL A 65 0.78 -11.00 12.16
CA VAL A 65 0.67 -11.62 10.83
C VAL A 65 -0.72 -11.44 10.20
N ARG A 66 -1.77 -11.48 11.03
CA ARG A 66 -3.14 -11.28 10.53
C ARG A 66 -3.36 -9.83 10.08
N LEU A 67 -2.85 -8.86 10.85
CA LEU A 67 -2.91 -7.45 10.46
C LEU A 67 -2.11 -7.19 9.20
N LYS A 68 -0.99 -7.92 8.98
CA LYS A 68 -0.23 -7.82 7.73
C LYS A 68 -1.07 -8.25 6.53
N GLU A 69 -1.88 -9.30 6.67
CA GLU A 69 -2.80 -9.68 5.60
C GLU A 69 -3.79 -8.55 5.29
N TRP A 70 -4.32 -7.90 6.30
CA TRP A 70 -5.21 -6.75 6.12
C TRP A 70 -4.50 -5.57 5.48
N ALA A 71 -3.24 -5.31 5.85
CA ALA A 71 -2.44 -4.24 5.27
C ALA A 71 -2.19 -4.49 3.78
N TYR A 72 -1.81 -5.72 3.41
CA TYR A 72 -1.66 -6.09 1.99
C TYR A 72 -2.97 -5.91 1.22
N ALA A 73 -4.07 -6.37 1.78
CA ALA A 73 -5.39 -6.22 1.14
C ALA A 73 -5.77 -4.75 0.99
N GLY A 74 -5.59 -3.96 2.03
CA GLY A 74 -5.92 -2.53 2.01
C GLY A 74 -5.11 -1.76 0.98
N LEU A 75 -3.81 -2.00 0.93
CA LEU A 75 -2.94 -1.38 -0.07
C LEU A 75 -3.30 -1.83 -1.49
N THR A 76 -3.68 -3.10 -1.66
CA THR A 76 -4.14 -3.61 -2.96
C THR A 76 -5.34 -2.80 -3.45
N PHE A 77 -6.35 -2.62 -2.62
CA PHE A 77 -7.52 -1.84 -2.99
C PHE A 77 -7.18 -0.37 -3.20
N ALA A 78 -6.37 0.22 -2.31
CA ALA A 78 -6.02 1.63 -2.41
C ALA A 78 -5.29 1.94 -3.72
N TRP A 79 -4.30 1.13 -4.09
CA TRP A 79 -3.54 1.37 -5.33
C TRP A 79 -4.29 0.95 -6.58
N THR A 80 -5.17 -0.05 -6.50
CA THR A 80 -6.08 -0.38 -7.60
C THR A 80 -7.03 0.80 -7.86
N CYS A 81 -7.62 1.36 -6.82
CA CYS A 81 -8.46 2.54 -6.94
C CYS A 81 -7.68 3.74 -7.50
N ALA A 82 -6.42 3.92 -7.06
CA ALA A 82 -5.56 4.98 -7.56
C ALA A 82 -5.30 4.83 -9.06
N PHE A 83 -5.05 3.59 -9.53
CA PHE A 83 -4.90 3.35 -10.95
C PHE A 83 -6.15 3.78 -11.73
N PHE A 84 -7.33 3.33 -11.31
CA PHE A 84 -8.57 3.70 -11.98
C PHE A 84 -8.84 5.20 -11.91
N ALA A 85 -8.55 5.83 -10.77
CA ALA A 85 -8.74 7.26 -10.62
C ALA A 85 -7.87 8.05 -11.61
N HIS A 86 -6.58 7.71 -11.72
CA HIS A 86 -5.68 8.35 -12.68
C HIS A 86 -6.07 8.04 -14.12
N TYR A 87 -6.46 6.79 -14.39
CA TYR A 87 -6.89 6.40 -15.72
C TYR A 87 -8.11 7.20 -16.17
N LEU A 88 -9.12 7.30 -15.31
CA LEU A 88 -10.34 8.04 -15.62
C LEU A 88 -10.12 9.55 -15.66
N ALA A 89 -9.14 10.05 -14.93
CA ALA A 89 -8.74 11.47 -14.98
C ALA A 89 -7.87 11.78 -16.20
N LYS A 90 -7.54 10.78 -17.02
CA LYS A 90 -6.73 10.91 -18.24
C LYS A 90 -5.32 11.42 -17.96
N ASP A 91 -4.72 10.97 -16.85
CA ASP A 91 -3.38 11.40 -16.45
C ASP A 91 -2.27 10.73 -17.26
N GLY A 92 -2.61 9.80 -18.18
CA GLY A 92 -1.63 9.16 -19.04
C GLY A 92 -0.65 8.26 -18.28
N PRO A 93 0.68 8.44 -18.45
CA PRO A 93 1.67 7.55 -17.83
C PRO A 93 1.61 7.51 -16.30
N GLU A 94 1.09 8.53 -15.65
CA GLU A 94 0.99 8.59 -14.19
C GLU A 94 0.08 7.49 -13.64
N ALA A 95 -0.87 7.00 -14.43
CA ALA A 95 -1.74 5.89 -14.04
C ALA A 95 -0.97 4.59 -13.84
N PHE A 96 0.20 4.45 -14.42
CA PHE A 96 1.01 3.21 -14.29
C PHE A 96 1.81 3.17 -13.00
N PHE A 97 2.01 4.29 -12.30
CA PHE A 97 2.74 4.28 -11.04
C PHE A 97 2.04 3.41 -9.98
N PRO A 98 0.73 3.51 -9.74
CA PRO A 98 0.05 2.56 -8.85
C PRO A 98 0.15 1.11 -9.31
N VAL A 99 0.21 0.84 -10.61
CA VAL A 99 0.40 -0.52 -11.13
C VAL A 99 1.77 -1.06 -10.73
N LEU A 100 2.82 -0.23 -10.82
CA LEU A 100 4.15 -0.62 -10.35
C LEU A 100 4.12 -0.96 -8.85
N LEU A 101 3.45 -0.15 -8.06
CA LEU A 101 3.30 -0.42 -6.62
C LEU A 101 2.56 -1.73 -6.37
N LEU A 102 1.54 -2.04 -7.17
CA LEU A 102 0.82 -3.31 -7.05
C LEU A 102 1.71 -4.51 -7.39
N VAL A 103 2.57 -4.39 -8.39
CA VAL A 103 3.54 -5.44 -8.73
C VAL A 103 4.53 -5.65 -7.58
N LEU A 104 5.07 -4.57 -7.02
CA LEU A 104 5.96 -4.64 -5.87
C LEU A 104 5.25 -5.25 -4.65
N LEU A 105 4.00 -4.90 -4.45
CA LEU A 105 3.18 -5.45 -3.37
C LEU A 105 2.99 -6.96 -3.54
N ALA A 106 2.71 -7.41 -4.75
CA ALA A 106 2.57 -8.85 -5.06
C ALA A 106 3.88 -9.60 -4.80
N VAL A 107 5.01 -9.05 -5.23
CA VAL A 107 6.33 -9.66 -4.99
C VAL A 107 6.60 -9.74 -3.48
N SER A 108 6.34 -8.67 -2.75
CA SER A 108 6.48 -8.66 -1.30
C SER A 108 5.63 -9.75 -0.65
N TYR A 109 4.37 -9.84 -1.05
CA TYR A 109 3.43 -10.82 -0.50
C TYR A 109 3.89 -12.25 -0.76
N LEU A 110 4.29 -12.55 -1.99
CA LEU A 110 4.66 -13.91 -2.41
C LEU A 110 6.02 -14.34 -1.87
N THR A 111 6.90 -13.41 -1.53
CA THR A 111 8.25 -13.71 -1.02
C THR A 111 8.35 -13.62 0.50
N ARG A 112 7.23 -13.41 1.20
CA ARG A 112 7.23 -13.29 2.67
C ARG A 112 7.92 -14.49 3.32
N PRO A 113 8.80 -14.26 4.34
CA PRO A 113 9.30 -15.37 5.14
C PRO A 113 8.16 -16.00 5.96
N ALA A 114 8.36 -17.25 6.33
CA ALA A 114 7.33 -18.04 7.07
C ALA A 114 6.87 -17.33 8.35
N SER A 115 7.79 -16.63 9.04
CA SER A 115 7.46 -15.89 10.27
C SER A 115 6.50 -14.73 10.04
N ARG A 116 6.33 -14.29 8.79
CA ARG A 116 5.46 -13.17 8.43
C ARG A 116 4.21 -13.61 7.67
N GLN A 117 4.04 -14.91 7.49
CA GLN A 117 2.85 -15.46 6.85
C GLN A 117 1.83 -15.84 7.92
N TRP A 118 0.57 -15.50 7.67
CA TRP A 118 -0.50 -16.06 8.46
C TRP A 118 -0.70 -17.50 8.01
N GLN A 119 -0.45 -18.40 8.94
CA GLN A 119 -0.72 -19.81 8.72
C GLN A 119 -1.96 -20.16 9.53
N ALA A 120 -3.01 -20.58 8.84
CA ALA A 120 -4.11 -21.22 9.54
C ALA A 120 -3.49 -22.38 10.31
N LYS A 121 -3.67 -22.41 11.65
CA LYS A 121 -3.31 -23.59 12.42
C LYS A 121 -4.04 -24.75 11.76
N ALA A 122 -3.27 -25.72 11.29
CA ALA A 122 -3.88 -26.96 10.86
C ALA A 122 -4.85 -27.36 11.97
N VAL A 123 -6.13 -27.48 11.62
CA VAL A 123 -7.10 -28.04 12.55
C VAL A 123 -6.53 -29.40 12.87
N ALA A 124 -6.02 -29.53 14.09
CA ALA A 124 -5.52 -30.83 14.55
C ALA A 124 -6.65 -31.81 14.35
N ALA A 125 -6.44 -32.69 13.40
CA ALA A 125 -7.38 -33.76 13.15
C ALA A 125 -7.48 -34.61 14.40
#